data_e05c0f3d3bdf2f1f00b41369cc6e72ed
#
_entry.id   e05c0f3d3bdf2f1f00b41369cc6e72ed
#
_cell.length_a   1.000
_cell.length_b   1.000
_cell.length_c   1.000
_cell.angle_alpha   90.00
_cell.angle_beta   90.00
_cell.angle_gamma   90.00
#
_symmetry.space_group_name_H-M   'P 1'
#
loop_
_entity.id
_entity.type
_entity.pdbx_description
1 polymer ?
#
loop_
_entity_poly.entity_id
_entity_poly.type
_entity_poly.pdbx_seq_one_letter_code
_entity_poly.pdbx_strand_id
1 'polypeptide(L)'
;MLKRFLLSVTLMLGISGVVMAQSLQRLAHQPPAGAGIGFLLTDGTVMFQGNSLSSWYKLTPDISGSYVNGTWTKLASLPAGYSPDAFASSVLADGRVLIEGGEYNNGAFVLTNLGAIYDPKANKWTSVAPPAGWTTIGDSPSVVLPNGVFLMGNKLTKDMAALDPVTMQWTAVPSTNKKDFNAEEGWTLMPDGTVLTFDVKAAPHAERYLTSRLKWISAGSTKVDLHSPTDIQGCLQYPGGCYFPPGEVGPAVLRPDGTVFATGSYTNGGSGPGHTSIFHPGPKIASRGTWTTGPDFPNGDNAGDSFAALLPNGNVLVAGNSGRFYEFDGTNLNFTLPGYGSLLVLPNGQVLVAGNTVQVYKSTGTYSPAWAPAITNFPATVIRGKTYQISGTQFNGLSQAASFGDEFETSTNYPLVRITNTSTHHVFYARSHDHSSMGVATGSTIVSTNFDVPGTAETGASTLEVVANGIPSPAVSVTVN
;
A
#
# COMPACT_ATOMS: atom_id res chain seq x y z
N MET A 1 8.08 -79.87 0.85
CA MET A 1 8.79 -78.62 0.61
C MET A 1 7.72 -77.50 0.58
N LEU A 2 7.52 -76.80 1.70
CA LEU A 2 6.50 -75.76 1.86
C LEU A 2 7.20 -74.39 1.70
N LYS A 3 6.94 -73.63 0.61
CA LYS A 3 7.46 -72.28 0.42
C LYS A 3 6.55 -71.31 1.14
N ARG A 4 7.07 -70.65 2.19
CA ARG A 4 6.39 -69.51 2.87
C ARG A 4 6.64 -68.24 2.02
N PHE A 5 5.54 -67.63 1.57
CA PHE A 5 5.55 -66.27 1.03
C PHE A 5 5.44 -65.25 2.19
N LEU A 6 6.46 -64.44 2.41
CA LEU A 6 6.36 -63.25 3.27
C LEU A 6 5.74 -62.15 2.46
N LEU A 7 4.57 -61.65 2.88
CA LEU A 7 3.93 -60.47 2.35
C LEU A 7 4.41 -59.28 3.16
N SER A 8 5.26 -58.43 2.59
CA SER A 8 5.68 -57.16 3.20
C SER A 8 4.58 -56.10 2.94
N VAL A 9 3.87 -55.70 3.97
CA VAL A 9 2.93 -54.58 3.93
C VAL A 9 3.75 -53.32 4.21
N THR A 10 3.98 -52.51 3.19
CA THR A 10 4.56 -51.16 3.33
C THR A 10 3.45 -50.20 3.72
N LEU A 11 3.46 -49.77 4.99
CA LEU A 11 2.56 -48.75 5.49
C LEU A 11 3.03 -47.38 4.98
N MET A 12 2.36 -46.84 3.94
CA MET A 12 2.56 -45.47 3.55
C MET A 12 1.84 -44.56 4.57
N LEU A 13 2.62 -43.94 5.45
CA LEU A 13 2.14 -42.80 6.24
C LEU A 13 1.94 -41.63 5.28
N GLY A 14 0.71 -41.38 4.88
CA GLY A 14 0.31 -40.15 4.24
C GLY A 14 0.42 -38.99 5.24
N ILE A 15 1.44 -38.16 5.09
CA ILE A 15 1.46 -36.86 5.77
C ILE A 15 0.38 -36.03 5.10
N SER A 16 -0.81 -36.01 5.66
CA SER A 16 -1.85 -35.03 5.31
C SER A 16 -1.37 -33.66 5.80
N GLY A 17 -0.71 -32.92 4.94
CA GLY A 17 -0.45 -31.51 5.16
C GLY A 17 -1.81 -30.84 5.38
N VAL A 18 -2.00 -30.19 6.53
CA VAL A 18 -3.15 -29.34 6.77
C VAL A 18 -3.05 -28.17 5.80
N VAL A 19 -3.81 -28.21 4.72
CA VAL A 19 -3.95 -27.05 3.83
C VAL A 19 -4.72 -26.02 4.65
N MET A 20 -3.99 -25.01 5.14
CA MET A 20 -4.62 -23.87 5.83
C MET A 20 -5.46 -23.11 4.79
N ALA A 21 -6.76 -23.05 5.00
CA ALA A 21 -7.64 -22.24 4.15
C ALA A 21 -7.45 -20.74 4.44
N GLN A 22 -7.79 -19.89 3.45
CA GLN A 22 -7.93 -18.45 3.69
C GLN A 22 -8.87 -18.21 4.87
N SER A 23 -8.57 -17.21 5.65
CA SER A 23 -9.41 -16.86 6.80
C SER A 23 -9.49 -15.36 7.01
N LEU A 24 -10.63 -14.92 7.53
CA LEU A 24 -10.87 -13.55 7.97
C LEU A 24 -11.15 -13.59 9.46
N GLN A 25 -10.27 -13.01 10.27
CA GLN A 25 -10.36 -13.04 11.72
C GLN A 25 -10.58 -11.63 12.27
N ARG A 26 -11.65 -11.45 13.03
CA ARG A 26 -11.93 -10.20 13.71
C ARG A 26 -10.90 -9.93 14.80
N LEU A 27 -10.48 -8.66 14.96
CA LEU A 27 -9.64 -8.25 16.08
C LEU A 27 -10.39 -8.44 17.40
N ALA A 28 -9.67 -8.85 18.44
CA ALA A 28 -10.23 -9.02 19.78
C ALA A 28 -10.76 -7.70 20.36
N HIS A 29 -10.07 -6.60 20.05
CA HIS A 29 -10.47 -5.25 20.41
C HIS A 29 -10.76 -4.46 19.15
N GLN A 30 -11.93 -3.84 19.06
CA GLN A 30 -12.32 -3.00 17.93
C GLN A 30 -11.99 -1.53 18.19
N PRO A 31 -11.79 -0.72 17.14
CA PRO A 31 -11.47 0.70 17.29
C PRO A 31 -12.62 1.44 18.00
N PRO A 32 -12.31 2.43 18.85
CA PRO A 32 -13.32 3.15 19.63
C PRO A 32 -14.32 3.94 18.79
N ALA A 33 -13.93 4.37 17.57
CA ALA A 33 -14.75 5.23 16.71
C ALA A 33 -14.58 4.89 15.22
N GLY A 34 -14.65 3.60 14.88
CA GLY A 34 -14.48 3.12 13.52
C GLY A 34 -13.03 3.16 13.02
N ALA A 35 -12.80 2.58 11.87
CA ALA A 35 -11.53 2.63 11.16
C ALA A 35 -11.82 2.75 9.66
N GLY A 36 -11.43 3.86 9.09
CA GLY A 36 -11.42 4.11 7.65
C GLY A 36 -10.09 3.69 7.03
N ILE A 37 -9.39 4.64 6.42
CA ILE A 37 -8.06 4.40 5.86
C ILE A 37 -7.01 4.21 6.96
N GLY A 38 -6.04 3.32 6.72
CA GLY A 38 -4.98 2.99 7.68
C GLY A 38 -3.59 3.12 7.08
N PHE A 39 -2.62 3.55 7.89
CA PHE A 39 -1.20 3.62 7.52
C PHE A 39 -0.37 2.77 8.48
N LEU A 40 0.50 1.93 7.93
CA LEU A 40 1.50 1.22 8.70
C LEU A 40 2.60 2.21 9.11
N LEU A 41 2.76 2.47 10.38
CA LEU A 41 3.85 3.32 10.87
C LEU A 41 5.17 2.54 10.91
N THR A 42 6.27 3.27 10.84
CA THR A 42 7.60 2.65 10.76
C THR A 42 8.09 2.02 12.08
N ASP A 43 7.27 2.11 13.14
CA ASP A 43 7.42 1.39 14.40
C ASP A 43 6.55 0.12 14.49
N GLY A 44 5.99 -0.32 13.37
CA GLY A 44 5.13 -1.50 13.29
C GLY A 44 3.71 -1.30 13.82
N THR A 45 3.36 -0.14 14.35
CA THR A 45 1.97 0.18 14.70
C THR A 45 1.18 0.62 13.47
N VAL A 46 -0.15 0.62 13.55
CA VAL A 46 -1.01 1.09 12.45
C VAL A 46 -1.86 2.25 12.96
N MET A 47 -1.86 3.37 12.23
CA MET A 47 -2.78 4.47 12.52
C MET A 47 -3.98 4.42 11.58
N PHE A 48 -5.16 4.75 12.11
CA PHE A 48 -6.42 4.76 11.36
C PHE A 48 -7.18 6.06 11.55
N GLN A 49 -7.77 6.53 10.46
CA GLN A 49 -8.76 7.59 10.51
C GLN A 49 -10.06 7.06 11.11
N GLY A 50 -10.61 7.77 12.10
CA GLY A 50 -11.89 7.45 12.72
C GLY A 50 -13.06 8.11 12.01
N ASN A 51 -14.28 7.71 12.37
CA ASN A 51 -15.55 8.16 11.72
C ASN A 51 -15.79 9.68 11.72
N SER A 52 -15.10 10.44 12.57
CA SER A 52 -15.19 11.92 12.55
C SER A 52 -14.31 12.55 11.48
N LEU A 53 -13.57 11.74 10.70
CA LEU A 53 -12.59 12.12 9.69
C LEU A 53 -11.42 12.98 10.19
N SER A 54 -11.57 13.66 11.32
CA SER A 54 -10.49 14.42 11.98
C SER A 54 -9.80 13.66 13.11
N SER A 55 -10.43 12.61 13.66
CA SER A 55 -9.87 11.80 14.75
C SER A 55 -9.02 10.66 14.21
N TRP A 56 -7.96 10.32 14.95
CA TRP A 56 -7.06 9.23 14.59
C TRP A 56 -6.82 8.31 15.77
N TYR A 57 -6.61 7.03 15.48
CA TYR A 57 -6.37 5.98 16.46
C TYR A 57 -5.20 5.12 16.02
N LYS A 58 -4.46 4.59 16.98
CA LYS A 58 -3.31 3.72 16.74
C LYS A 58 -3.60 2.32 17.26
N LEU A 59 -3.45 1.32 16.42
CA LEU A 59 -3.43 -0.09 16.77
C LEU A 59 -1.98 -0.51 17.03
N THR A 60 -1.70 -0.94 18.26
CA THR A 60 -0.40 -1.50 18.64
C THR A 60 -0.55 -3.02 18.75
N PRO A 61 0.28 -3.83 18.08
CA PRO A 61 0.25 -5.27 18.23
C PRO A 61 0.57 -5.67 19.67
N ASP A 62 0.16 -6.86 20.08
CA ASP A 62 0.53 -7.41 21.38
C ASP A 62 2.03 -7.75 21.43
N ILE A 63 2.50 -8.16 22.61
CA ILE A 63 3.91 -8.46 22.85
C ILE A 63 4.44 -9.64 22.00
N SER A 64 3.57 -10.46 21.42
CA SER A 64 3.93 -11.52 20.48
C SER A 64 3.93 -11.06 19.01
N GLY A 65 3.64 -9.77 18.76
CA GLY A 65 3.52 -9.20 17.43
C GLY A 65 2.18 -9.45 16.74
N SER A 66 1.15 -9.90 17.49
CA SER A 66 -0.18 -10.16 16.95
C SER A 66 -1.03 -8.88 16.91
N TYR A 67 -1.54 -8.54 15.74
CA TYR A 67 -2.50 -7.44 15.57
C TYR A 67 -3.92 -7.87 15.99
N VAL A 68 -4.25 -9.16 15.94
CA VAL A 68 -5.56 -9.67 16.38
C VAL A 68 -5.83 -9.32 17.83
N ASN A 69 -4.81 -9.41 18.69
CA ASN A 69 -4.88 -9.10 20.12
C ASN A 69 -4.41 -7.68 20.44
N GLY A 70 -4.15 -6.87 19.43
CA GLY A 70 -3.64 -5.52 19.58
C GLY A 70 -4.56 -4.60 20.38
N THR A 71 -4.01 -3.49 20.83
CA THR A 71 -4.71 -2.48 21.62
C THR A 71 -4.78 -1.14 20.90
N TRP A 72 -5.82 -0.36 21.21
CA TRP A 72 -6.08 0.92 20.57
C TRP A 72 -5.73 2.09 21.49
N THR A 73 -5.07 3.10 20.93
CA THR A 73 -4.85 4.39 21.61
C THR A 73 -5.28 5.53 20.71
N LYS A 74 -5.83 6.59 21.31
CA LYS A 74 -6.18 7.81 20.56
C LYS A 74 -4.91 8.59 20.21
N LEU A 75 -4.82 9.05 18.98
CA LEU A 75 -3.77 9.97 18.50
C LEU A 75 -4.27 11.41 18.51
N ALA A 76 -3.37 12.36 18.22
CA ALA A 76 -3.73 13.73 17.96
C ALA A 76 -4.72 13.82 16.81
N SER A 77 -5.69 14.72 16.91
CA SER A 77 -6.62 15.03 15.83
C SER A 77 -5.97 15.95 14.81
N LEU A 78 -6.51 15.95 13.58
CA LEU A 78 -6.13 16.90 12.54
C LEU A 78 -6.30 18.35 12.98
N PRO A 79 -5.61 19.31 12.35
CA PRO A 79 -5.82 20.73 12.57
C PRO A 79 -7.30 21.13 12.40
N ALA A 80 -7.73 22.13 13.16
CA ALA A 80 -9.10 22.62 13.09
C ALA A 80 -9.48 23.05 11.67
N GLY A 81 -10.65 22.63 11.21
CA GLY A 81 -11.16 22.91 9.86
C GLY A 81 -10.75 21.90 8.80
N TYR A 82 -9.93 20.90 9.12
CA TYR A 82 -9.53 19.85 8.21
C TYR A 82 -10.04 18.48 8.70
N SER A 83 -11.01 17.93 7.98
CA SER A 83 -11.61 16.61 8.20
C SER A 83 -11.88 16.00 6.83
N PRO A 84 -10.82 15.62 6.09
CA PRO A 84 -10.95 15.18 4.70
C PRO A 84 -11.47 13.75 4.60
N ASP A 85 -12.13 13.47 3.47
CA ASP A 85 -12.34 12.12 2.94
C ASP A 85 -11.85 12.09 1.51
N ALA A 86 -11.38 10.93 1.01
CA ALA A 86 -10.74 10.78 -0.28
C ALA A 86 -9.60 11.79 -0.49
N PHE A 87 -8.37 11.42 -0.16
CA PHE A 87 -7.22 12.34 -0.15
C PHE A 87 -5.91 11.66 -0.57
N ALA A 88 -5.00 12.42 -1.17
CA ALA A 88 -3.63 12.00 -1.43
C ALA A 88 -2.88 11.74 -0.12
N SER A 89 -2.11 10.67 -0.04
CA SER A 89 -1.45 10.30 1.21
C SER A 89 -0.18 9.49 1.02
N SER A 90 0.71 9.49 1.99
CA SER A 90 1.82 8.54 2.06
C SER A 90 2.55 8.55 3.40
N VAL A 91 3.26 7.44 3.69
CA VAL A 91 4.32 7.41 4.69
C VAL A 91 5.64 7.82 4.03
N LEU A 92 6.31 8.82 4.60
CA LEU A 92 7.54 9.41 4.05
C LEU A 92 8.80 8.68 4.54
N ALA A 93 9.94 8.94 3.90
CA ALA A 93 11.22 8.31 4.23
C ALA A 93 11.68 8.52 5.68
N ASP A 94 11.27 9.60 6.33
CA ASP A 94 11.56 9.89 7.74
C ASP A 94 10.55 9.29 8.73
N GLY A 95 9.53 8.59 8.22
CA GLY A 95 8.48 7.92 8.99
C GLY A 95 7.30 8.81 9.37
N ARG A 96 7.24 10.07 8.89
CA ARG A 96 6.05 10.92 9.03
C ARG A 96 4.98 10.48 8.03
N VAL A 97 3.71 10.81 8.32
CA VAL A 97 2.59 10.55 7.41
C VAL A 97 2.06 11.87 6.87
N LEU A 98 2.00 11.99 5.55
CA LEU A 98 1.45 13.15 4.84
C LEU A 98 0.07 12.81 4.31
N ILE A 99 -0.87 13.75 4.44
CA ILE A 99 -2.16 13.74 3.76
C ILE A 99 -2.39 15.12 3.12
N GLU A 100 -2.88 15.14 1.89
CA GLU A 100 -3.09 16.36 1.11
C GLU A 100 -4.40 16.29 0.34
N GLY A 101 -5.13 17.41 0.30
CA GLY A 101 -6.38 17.51 -0.42
C GLY A 101 -7.56 16.86 0.30
N GLY A 102 -8.43 16.29 -0.47
CA GLY A 102 -9.69 15.66 -0.09
C GLY A 102 -10.81 16.08 -1.03
N GLU A 103 -11.52 15.10 -1.56
CA GLU A 103 -12.74 15.35 -2.34
C GLU A 103 -13.78 16.03 -1.46
N TYR A 104 -13.89 15.51 -0.23
CA TYR A 104 -14.75 16.07 0.81
C TYR A 104 -13.93 16.68 1.93
N ASN A 105 -14.49 17.68 2.60
CA ASN A 105 -13.97 18.20 3.85
C ASN A 105 -15.14 18.58 4.77
N ASN A 106 -15.12 18.12 6.01
CA ASN A 106 -16.22 18.23 6.96
C ASN A 106 -17.57 17.72 6.39
N GLY A 107 -17.52 16.67 5.57
CA GLY A 107 -18.67 16.05 4.93
C GLY A 107 -19.25 16.80 3.74
N ALA A 108 -18.63 17.89 3.29
CA ALA A 108 -19.05 18.65 2.11
C ALA A 108 -18.12 18.38 0.93
N PHE A 109 -18.67 18.23 -0.28
CA PHE A 109 -17.92 18.14 -1.54
C PHE A 109 -17.28 19.50 -1.86
N VAL A 110 -15.98 19.62 -1.72
CA VAL A 110 -15.27 20.93 -1.81
C VAL A 110 -13.96 20.88 -2.58
N LEU A 111 -13.42 19.71 -2.91
CA LEU A 111 -12.11 19.53 -3.53
C LEU A 111 -11.04 20.36 -2.81
N THR A 112 -10.91 20.13 -1.50
CA THR A 112 -10.09 20.98 -0.63
C THR A 112 -8.62 20.97 -1.04
N ASN A 113 -7.91 22.07 -0.76
CA ASN A 113 -6.46 22.19 -0.91
C ASN A 113 -5.72 22.22 0.43
N LEU A 114 -6.39 21.81 1.51
CA LEU A 114 -5.76 21.69 2.81
C LEU A 114 -4.88 20.45 2.86
N GLY A 115 -3.85 20.49 3.71
CA GLY A 115 -2.97 19.36 3.95
C GLY A 115 -2.42 19.34 5.36
N ALA A 116 -1.95 18.19 5.80
CA ALA A 116 -1.33 18.03 7.11
C ALA A 116 -0.31 16.88 7.12
N ILE A 117 0.74 17.06 7.93
CA ILE A 117 1.75 16.04 8.18
C ILE A 117 1.74 15.62 9.64
N TYR A 118 1.75 14.32 9.88
CA TYR A 118 1.79 13.72 11.21
C TYR A 118 3.21 13.29 11.59
N ASP A 119 3.67 13.73 12.75
CA ASP A 119 4.90 13.24 13.37
C ASP A 119 4.56 12.19 14.44
N PRO A 120 4.88 10.89 14.21
CA PRO A 120 4.61 9.83 15.18
C PRO A 120 5.37 9.96 16.50
N LYS A 121 6.55 10.59 16.49
CA LYS A 121 7.35 10.81 17.73
C LYS A 121 6.71 11.86 18.62
N ALA A 122 6.22 12.93 18.02
CA ALA A 122 5.58 14.03 18.76
C ALA A 122 4.10 13.79 19.00
N ASN A 123 3.48 12.79 18.35
CA ASN A 123 2.03 12.59 18.27
C ASN A 123 1.34 13.91 17.91
N LYS A 124 1.73 14.49 16.77
CA LYS A 124 1.28 15.84 16.39
C LYS A 124 1.05 15.96 14.88
N TRP A 125 -0.06 16.54 14.51
CA TRP A 125 -0.32 17.04 13.17
C TRP A 125 0.11 18.49 13.02
N THR A 126 0.67 18.84 11.87
CA THR A 126 1.01 20.20 11.47
C THR A 126 0.45 20.43 10.08
N SER A 127 -0.21 21.57 9.86
CA SER A 127 -0.74 21.93 8.55
C SER A 127 0.40 22.08 7.53
N VAL A 128 0.13 21.64 6.31
CA VAL A 128 1.02 21.82 5.14
C VAL A 128 0.30 22.78 4.19
N ALA A 129 1.05 23.73 3.65
CA ALA A 129 0.49 24.65 2.66
C ALA A 129 0.38 23.91 1.30
N PRO A 130 -0.65 24.18 0.49
CA PRO A 130 -0.79 23.58 -0.83
C PRO A 130 0.31 24.07 -1.80
N PRO A 131 0.51 23.41 -2.93
CA PRO A 131 1.34 23.92 -4.01
C PRO A 131 0.91 25.34 -4.42
N ALA A 132 1.91 26.17 -4.76
CA ALA A 132 1.64 27.58 -5.07
C ALA A 132 0.63 27.73 -6.22
N GLY A 133 -0.42 28.51 -5.99
CA GLY A 133 -1.50 28.77 -6.96
C GLY A 133 -2.56 27.69 -7.05
N TRP A 134 -2.46 26.58 -6.32
CA TRP A 134 -3.49 25.54 -6.31
C TRP A 134 -4.62 25.93 -5.34
N THR A 135 -5.77 26.22 -5.88
CA THR A 135 -7.00 26.51 -5.11
C THR A 135 -7.79 25.25 -4.75
N THR A 136 -7.48 24.15 -5.44
CA THR A 136 -8.04 22.80 -5.22
C THR A 136 -6.94 21.79 -5.31
N ILE A 137 -7.07 20.67 -4.63
CA ILE A 137 -6.31 19.43 -4.81
C ILE A 137 -7.31 18.31 -5.11
N GLY A 138 -8.29 18.12 -4.25
CA GLY A 138 -9.27 17.04 -4.33
C GLY A 138 -8.70 15.71 -3.84
N ASP A 139 -9.29 14.64 -4.26
CA ASP A 139 -8.78 13.27 -4.24
C ASP A 139 -7.81 13.13 -5.42
N SER A 140 -6.57 13.06 -5.13
CA SER A 140 -5.52 13.16 -6.15
C SER A 140 -4.55 12.00 -6.06
N PRO A 141 -4.14 11.42 -7.19
CA PRO A 141 -3.13 10.39 -7.18
C PRO A 141 -1.81 10.93 -6.66
N SER A 142 -1.12 10.09 -5.89
CA SER A 142 0.16 10.45 -5.31
C SER A 142 1.12 9.26 -5.21
N VAL A 143 2.40 9.53 -5.04
CA VAL A 143 3.43 8.50 -4.88
C VAL A 143 4.68 9.09 -4.24
N VAL A 144 5.36 8.33 -3.39
CA VAL A 144 6.72 8.69 -2.97
C VAL A 144 7.72 8.10 -3.95
N LEU A 145 8.49 8.96 -4.59
CA LEU A 145 9.52 8.57 -5.55
C LEU A 145 10.72 7.91 -4.84
N PRO A 146 11.58 7.15 -5.55
CA PRO A 146 12.72 6.48 -4.94
C PRO A 146 13.66 7.39 -4.15
N ASN A 147 13.75 8.67 -4.50
CA ASN A 147 14.55 9.69 -3.80
C ASN A 147 13.86 10.28 -2.56
N GLY A 148 12.68 9.79 -2.17
CA GLY A 148 11.92 10.24 -1.01
C GLY A 148 11.00 11.45 -1.25
N VAL A 149 11.01 12.02 -2.45
CA VAL A 149 10.12 13.14 -2.82
C VAL A 149 8.69 12.64 -2.99
N PHE A 150 7.72 13.31 -2.38
CA PHE A 150 6.30 13.06 -2.58
C PHE A 150 5.81 13.78 -3.83
N LEU A 151 5.32 13.04 -4.80
CA LEU A 151 4.76 13.54 -6.06
C LEU A 151 3.24 13.40 -6.02
N MET A 152 2.53 14.45 -6.42
CA MET A 152 1.05 14.49 -6.41
C MET A 152 0.53 15.18 -7.67
N GLY A 153 -0.61 14.69 -8.20
CA GLY A 153 -1.39 15.34 -9.23
C GLY A 153 -2.37 16.37 -8.64
N ASN A 154 -2.99 17.17 -9.52
CA ASN A 154 -4.17 17.96 -9.19
C ASN A 154 -5.38 17.32 -9.88
N LYS A 155 -6.42 16.97 -9.14
CA LYS A 155 -7.59 16.26 -9.68
C LYS A 155 -8.15 16.91 -10.95
N LEU A 156 -8.31 18.21 -10.94
CA LEU A 156 -9.01 18.95 -12.01
C LEU A 156 -8.15 19.26 -13.24
N THR A 157 -6.83 19.02 -13.16
CA THR A 157 -5.89 19.42 -14.23
C THR A 157 -4.85 18.33 -14.51
N LYS A 158 -3.92 18.64 -15.39
CA LYS A 158 -2.71 17.81 -15.63
C LYS A 158 -1.53 18.23 -14.77
N ASP A 159 -1.72 19.25 -13.91
CA ASP A 159 -0.64 19.79 -13.10
C ASP A 159 -0.18 18.78 -12.07
N MET A 160 1.11 18.80 -11.82
CA MET A 160 1.77 17.98 -10.83
C MET A 160 2.68 18.85 -9.95
N ALA A 161 2.81 18.46 -8.70
CA ALA A 161 3.72 19.09 -7.77
C ALA A 161 4.48 18.07 -6.95
N ALA A 162 5.72 18.38 -6.60
CA ALA A 162 6.59 17.58 -5.78
C ALA A 162 6.88 18.28 -4.47
N LEU A 163 6.67 17.61 -3.35
CA LEU A 163 7.05 18.07 -2.01
C LEU A 163 8.38 17.44 -1.61
N ASP A 164 9.34 18.27 -1.31
CA ASP A 164 10.56 17.86 -0.60
C ASP A 164 10.21 17.71 0.90
N PRO A 165 10.23 16.49 1.46
CA PRO A 165 9.82 16.29 2.85
C PRO A 165 10.79 16.88 3.88
N VAL A 166 12.03 17.21 3.50
CA VAL A 166 13.01 17.82 4.41
C VAL A 166 12.76 19.31 4.55
N THR A 167 12.59 19.99 3.43
CA THR A 167 12.36 21.45 3.41
C THR A 167 10.90 21.84 3.52
N MET A 168 9.98 20.88 3.31
CA MET A 168 8.53 21.12 3.21
C MET A 168 8.16 22.14 2.15
N GLN A 169 8.92 22.17 1.04
CA GLN A 169 8.69 23.07 -0.09
C GLN A 169 8.15 22.32 -1.30
N TRP A 170 7.07 22.87 -1.85
CA TRP A 170 6.51 22.40 -3.11
C TRP A 170 7.24 22.97 -4.31
N THR A 171 7.45 22.13 -5.30
CA THR A 171 7.99 22.52 -6.63
C THR A 171 7.02 22.03 -7.70
N ALA A 172 6.63 22.90 -8.62
CA ALA A 172 5.84 22.49 -9.78
C ALA A 172 6.65 21.51 -10.65
N VAL A 173 6.00 20.44 -11.07
CA VAL A 173 6.61 19.38 -11.88
C VAL A 173 5.98 19.41 -13.28
N PRO A 174 6.81 19.37 -14.37
CA PRO A 174 6.26 19.38 -15.72
C PRO A 174 5.35 18.17 -15.99
N SER A 175 4.15 18.44 -16.48
CA SER A 175 3.19 17.45 -17.00
C SER A 175 3.29 17.28 -18.52
N THR A 176 4.46 17.55 -19.09
CA THR A 176 4.71 17.49 -20.53
C THR A 176 4.24 16.17 -21.13
N ASN A 177 3.40 16.25 -22.16
CA ASN A 177 2.75 15.13 -22.86
C ASN A 177 1.70 14.34 -22.07
N LYS A 178 1.32 14.72 -20.84
CA LYS A 178 0.18 14.12 -20.14
C LYS A 178 -1.08 14.25 -21.03
N LYS A 179 -1.78 13.13 -21.22
CA LYS A 179 -2.96 13.07 -22.07
C LYS A 179 -4.24 13.39 -21.30
N ASP A 180 -4.40 12.77 -20.15
CA ASP A 180 -5.57 12.93 -19.32
C ASP A 180 -5.37 13.92 -18.16
N PHE A 181 -6.43 14.30 -17.48
CA PHE A 181 -6.37 14.93 -16.17
C PHE A 181 -5.87 13.90 -15.16
N ASN A 182 -5.64 14.33 -13.92
CA ASN A 182 -5.29 13.40 -12.85
C ASN A 182 -6.53 12.89 -12.09
N ALA A 183 -7.74 13.27 -12.52
CA ALA A 183 -8.98 12.82 -11.88
C ALA A 183 -9.17 11.30 -12.03
N GLU A 184 -9.48 10.64 -10.92
CA GLU A 184 -9.82 9.22 -10.81
C GLU A 184 -8.71 8.27 -11.32
N GLU A 185 -7.47 8.74 -11.38
CA GLU A 185 -6.31 7.95 -11.82
C GLU A 185 -5.49 7.45 -10.64
N GLY A 186 -5.28 6.15 -10.50
CA GLY A 186 -4.27 5.60 -9.58
C GLY A 186 -2.85 5.67 -10.15
N TRP A 187 -1.84 5.91 -9.31
CA TRP A 187 -0.43 5.94 -9.69
C TRP A 187 0.34 4.77 -9.09
N THR A 188 0.97 3.97 -9.94
CA THR A 188 1.76 2.81 -9.53
C THR A 188 3.26 3.08 -9.74
N LEU A 189 4.05 3.02 -8.66
CA LEU A 189 5.51 3.12 -8.72
C LEU A 189 6.10 1.87 -9.35
N MET A 190 6.91 2.05 -10.39
CA MET A 190 7.59 0.97 -11.11
C MET A 190 9.01 0.75 -10.57
N PRO A 191 9.60 -0.46 -10.73
CA PRO A 191 10.96 -0.77 -10.26
C PRO A 191 12.06 0.15 -10.82
N ASP A 192 11.84 0.74 -11.98
CA ASP A 192 12.76 1.68 -12.62
C ASP A 192 12.55 3.15 -12.19
N GLY A 193 11.72 3.39 -11.17
CA GLY A 193 11.44 4.71 -10.62
C GLY A 193 10.48 5.55 -11.45
N THR A 194 9.85 4.98 -12.47
CA THR A 194 8.79 5.64 -13.24
C THR A 194 7.43 5.41 -12.58
N VAL A 195 6.42 6.19 -12.96
CA VAL A 195 5.05 6.07 -12.45
C VAL A 195 4.12 5.67 -13.59
N LEU A 196 3.38 4.57 -13.42
CA LEU A 196 2.39 4.09 -14.38
C LEU A 196 1.00 4.54 -13.94
N THR A 197 0.19 4.97 -14.92
CA THR A 197 -1.26 5.18 -14.76
C THR A 197 -2.00 4.70 -16.01
N PHE A 198 -3.29 4.51 -15.91
CA PHE A 198 -4.19 4.35 -17.04
C PHE A 198 -5.31 5.37 -16.95
N ASP A 199 -5.61 5.96 -18.10
CA ASP A 199 -6.43 7.14 -18.19
C ASP A 199 -7.90 6.80 -17.95
N VAL A 200 -8.61 7.67 -17.28
CA VAL A 200 -10.05 7.54 -17.03
C VAL A 200 -10.83 8.23 -18.15
N LYS A 201 -10.58 9.51 -18.39
CA LYS A 201 -11.28 10.28 -19.43
C LYS A 201 -10.82 9.95 -20.84
N ALA A 202 -9.57 9.55 -21.02
CA ALA A 202 -8.99 9.12 -22.30
C ALA A 202 -8.86 7.60 -22.40
N ALA A 203 -9.67 6.84 -21.63
CA ALA A 203 -9.70 5.38 -21.66
C ALA A 203 -9.85 4.84 -23.10
N PRO A 204 -9.24 3.71 -23.45
CA PRO A 204 -8.43 2.80 -22.64
C PRO A 204 -6.91 3.11 -22.70
N HIS A 205 -6.52 4.36 -22.94
CA HIS A 205 -5.12 4.76 -23.02
C HIS A 205 -4.44 4.64 -21.65
N ALA A 206 -3.12 4.44 -21.65
CA ALA A 206 -2.29 4.38 -20.43
C ALA A 206 -1.02 5.21 -20.62
N GLU A 207 -0.53 5.76 -19.53
CA GLU A 207 0.60 6.67 -19.51
C GLU A 207 1.66 6.26 -18.50
N ARG A 208 2.87 6.72 -18.73
CA ARG A 208 3.99 6.47 -17.82
C ARG A 208 4.83 7.72 -17.68
N TYR A 209 5.00 8.18 -16.45
CA TYR A 209 5.84 9.34 -16.14
C TYR A 209 7.29 8.93 -15.99
N LEU A 210 8.16 9.48 -16.83
CA LEU A 210 9.61 9.29 -16.77
C LEU A 210 10.21 10.34 -15.85
N THR A 211 10.37 10.01 -14.57
CA THR A 211 10.86 10.91 -13.51
C THR A 211 12.22 11.53 -13.84
N SER A 212 13.12 10.78 -14.47
CA SER A 212 14.45 11.25 -14.90
C SER A 212 14.42 12.21 -16.10
N ARG A 213 13.30 12.30 -16.83
CA ARG A 213 13.12 13.14 -18.01
C ARG A 213 12.01 14.17 -17.86
N LEU A 214 11.33 14.17 -16.72
CA LEU A 214 10.23 15.07 -16.38
C LEU A 214 9.15 15.15 -17.47
N LYS A 215 8.72 13.99 -17.97
CA LYS A 215 7.68 13.91 -19.02
C LYS A 215 6.92 12.60 -19.02
N TRP A 216 5.70 12.66 -19.49
CA TRP A 216 4.87 11.50 -19.76
C TRP A 216 5.20 10.89 -21.14
N ILE A 217 5.03 9.59 -21.23
CA ILE A 217 5.04 8.83 -22.49
C ILE A 217 3.83 7.91 -22.51
N SER A 218 3.38 7.51 -23.70
CA SER A 218 2.35 6.49 -23.78
C SER A 218 2.87 5.15 -23.24
N ALA A 219 2.10 4.53 -22.36
CA ALA A 219 2.28 3.15 -21.91
C ALA A 219 1.42 2.15 -22.69
N GLY A 220 0.83 2.59 -23.78
CA GLY A 220 -0.06 1.77 -24.60
C GLY A 220 -1.52 2.02 -24.28
N SER A 221 -2.31 0.97 -24.39
CA SER A 221 -3.73 0.98 -24.01
C SER A 221 -4.04 -0.35 -23.34
N THR A 222 -4.82 -0.32 -22.28
CA THR A 222 -5.42 -1.53 -21.71
C THR A 222 -6.21 -2.23 -22.82
N LYS A 223 -6.17 -3.56 -22.87
CA LYS A 223 -6.84 -4.30 -23.96
C LYS A 223 -8.35 -4.29 -23.83
N VAL A 224 -8.82 -3.93 -22.68
CA VAL A 224 -10.22 -3.79 -22.29
C VAL A 224 -10.40 -2.43 -21.64
N ASP A 225 -11.58 -1.88 -21.68
CA ASP A 225 -11.90 -0.66 -20.93
C ASP A 225 -12.01 -1.00 -19.45
N LEU A 226 -11.22 -0.34 -18.61
CA LEU A 226 -11.24 -0.48 -17.15
C LEU A 226 -12.10 0.60 -16.47
N HIS A 227 -12.52 1.58 -17.25
CA HIS A 227 -13.28 2.73 -16.79
C HIS A 227 -14.79 2.43 -16.79
N SER A 228 -15.49 2.83 -15.73
CA SER A 228 -16.94 2.97 -15.77
C SER A 228 -17.32 4.34 -16.31
N PRO A 229 -18.35 4.44 -17.15
CA PRO A 229 -18.94 5.75 -17.40
C PRO A 229 -19.52 6.31 -16.12
N THR A 230 -19.46 7.63 -15.96
CA THR A 230 -20.14 8.30 -14.85
C THR A 230 -21.65 8.07 -14.90
N ASP A 231 -22.26 7.76 -13.78
CA ASP A 231 -23.71 7.74 -13.61
C ASP A 231 -24.25 9.12 -13.17
N ILE A 232 -23.36 10.06 -12.85
CA ILE A 232 -23.69 11.42 -12.45
C ILE A 232 -24.04 12.24 -13.68
N GLN A 233 -25.34 12.59 -13.80
CA GLN A 233 -25.83 13.45 -14.87
C GLN A 233 -25.61 14.92 -14.49
N GLY A 234 -24.66 15.57 -15.16
CA GLY A 234 -24.38 16.99 -14.97
C GLY A 234 -23.12 17.23 -14.14
N CYS A 235 -23.16 18.28 -13.34
CA CYS A 235 -22.01 18.83 -12.67
C CYS A 235 -22.16 18.74 -11.16
N LEU A 236 -21.11 18.31 -10.48
CA LEU A 236 -20.95 18.43 -9.03
C LEU A 236 -20.44 19.84 -8.71
N GLN A 237 -21.24 20.61 -7.94
CA GLN A 237 -20.87 21.97 -7.54
C GLN A 237 -19.90 21.91 -6.37
N TYR A 238 -18.81 22.66 -6.46
CA TYR A 238 -17.87 22.91 -5.36
C TYR A 238 -17.59 24.42 -5.27
N PRO A 239 -16.97 24.94 -4.20
CA PRO A 239 -16.76 26.39 -4.05
C PRO A 239 -15.99 27.08 -5.18
N GLY A 240 -15.15 26.34 -5.92
CA GLY A 240 -14.37 26.86 -7.05
C GLY A 240 -15.06 26.74 -8.41
N GLY A 241 -16.22 26.08 -8.51
CA GLY A 241 -16.93 25.90 -9.79
C GLY A 241 -17.69 24.59 -9.91
N CYS A 242 -17.50 23.91 -11.02
CA CYS A 242 -18.27 22.78 -11.45
C CYS A 242 -17.34 21.65 -11.92
N TYR A 243 -17.47 20.47 -11.33
CA TYR A 243 -16.73 19.25 -11.69
C TYR A 243 -17.67 18.26 -12.41
N PHE A 244 -17.22 17.74 -13.52
CA PHE A 244 -17.90 16.68 -14.27
C PHE A 244 -17.12 15.38 -14.10
N PRO A 245 -17.55 14.47 -13.21
CA PRO A 245 -16.84 13.21 -12.97
C PRO A 245 -16.69 12.41 -14.27
N PRO A 246 -15.51 11.92 -14.59
CA PRO A 246 -15.30 11.12 -15.79
C PRO A 246 -15.77 9.67 -15.65
N GLY A 247 -16.04 9.20 -14.45
CA GLY A 247 -16.26 7.81 -14.06
C GLY A 247 -15.06 7.26 -13.32
N GLU A 248 -15.03 5.96 -13.01
CA GLU A 248 -14.10 5.34 -12.09
C GLU A 248 -13.26 4.24 -12.72
N VAL A 249 -12.08 4.00 -12.16
CA VAL A 249 -11.26 2.81 -12.38
C VAL A 249 -11.05 2.06 -11.07
N GLY A 250 -10.35 0.94 -11.10
CA GLY A 250 -9.97 0.21 -9.90
C GLY A 250 -8.47 0.28 -9.59
N PRO A 251 -8.03 -0.33 -8.48
CA PRO A 251 -6.64 -0.35 -8.08
C PRO A 251 -5.73 -1.09 -9.07
N ALA A 252 -4.46 -0.67 -9.11
CA ALA A 252 -3.41 -1.32 -9.87
C ALA A 252 -2.22 -1.67 -8.96
N VAL A 253 -1.78 -2.92 -8.99
CA VAL A 253 -0.76 -3.43 -8.08
C VAL A 253 0.41 -4.02 -8.85
N LEU A 254 1.62 -3.52 -8.57
CA LEU A 254 2.87 -4.11 -9.06
C LEU A 254 3.09 -5.48 -8.40
N ARG A 255 3.38 -6.49 -9.21
CA ARG A 255 3.60 -7.87 -8.80
C ARG A 255 5.09 -8.23 -8.76
N PRO A 256 5.46 -9.31 -8.05
CA PRO A 256 6.87 -9.72 -7.93
C PRO A 256 7.55 -10.09 -9.25
N ASP A 257 6.79 -10.43 -10.28
CA ASP A 257 7.30 -10.70 -11.64
C ASP A 257 7.54 -9.43 -12.47
N GLY A 258 7.29 -8.25 -11.88
CA GLY A 258 7.44 -6.95 -12.53
C GLY A 258 6.24 -6.51 -13.38
N THR A 259 5.20 -7.32 -13.48
CA THR A 259 3.95 -6.93 -14.14
C THR A 259 3.07 -6.10 -13.21
N VAL A 260 2.14 -5.30 -13.76
CA VAL A 260 1.12 -4.60 -12.96
C VAL A 260 -0.24 -5.20 -13.29
N PHE A 261 -0.93 -5.68 -12.27
CA PHE A 261 -2.31 -6.12 -12.36
C PHE A 261 -3.23 -4.93 -12.09
N ALA A 262 -3.96 -4.49 -13.10
CA ALA A 262 -4.90 -3.38 -13.05
C ALA A 262 -6.34 -3.91 -13.11
N THR A 263 -7.17 -3.38 -12.25
CA THR A 263 -8.59 -3.73 -12.15
C THR A 263 -9.48 -2.59 -12.62
N GLY A 264 -10.70 -2.90 -13.00
CA GLY A 264 -11.65 -1.93 -13.50
C GLY A 264 -12.94 -1.89 -12.72
N SER A 265 -13.65 -0.81 -12.95
CA SER A 265 -15.01 -0.62 -12.53
C SER A 265 -15.99 -1.40 -13.42
N TYR A 266 -17.29 -1.31 -13.18
CA TYR A 266 -18.27 -1.99 -14.02
C TYR A 266 -18.40 -1.34 -15.40
N THR A 267 -18.68 -2.16 -16.40
CA THR A 267 -18.94 -1.72 -17.76
C THR A 267 -20.42 -1.35 -17.96
N ASN A 268 -20.74 -0.58 -19.02
CA ASN A 268 -22.11 -0.33 -19.46
C ASN A 268 -23.08 0.26 -18.43
N GLY A 269 -22.70 1.36 -17.76
CA GLY A 269 -23.63 2.12 -16.93
C GLY A 269 -24.15 1.35 -15.70
N GLY A 270 -23.29 0.59 -15.03
CA GLY A 270 -23.60 -0.08 -13.77
C GLY A 270 -24.00 -1.55 -13.90
N SER A 271 -23.87 -2.14 -15.08
CA SER A 271 -24.14 -3.55 -15.29
C SER A 271 -22.99 -4.24 -16.03
N GLY A 272 -22.67 -5.45 -15.62
CA GLY A 272 -21.61 -6.26 -16.21
C GLY A 272 -20.40 -6.40 -15.29
N PRO A 273 -19.55 -7.41 -15.53
CA PRO A 273 -18.35 -7.61 -14.75
C PRO A 273 -17.33 -6.51 -15.01
N GLY A 274 -16.60 -6.09 -13.99
CA GLY A 274 -15.37 -5.36 -14.14
C GLY A 274 -14.33 -6.17 -14.90
N HIS A 275 -13.63 -5.51 -15.83
CA HIS A 275 -12.51 -6.11 -16.54
C HIS A 275 -11.21 -5.96 -15.77
N THR A 276 -10.20 -6.73 -16.15
CA THR A 276 -8.83 -6.56 -15.66
C THR A 276 -7.84 -6.56 -16.82
N SER A 277 -6.69 -5.93 -16.61
CA SER A 277 -5.63 -5.89 -17.61
C SER A 277 -4.27 -6.02 -16.92
N ILE A 278 -3.29 -6.55 -17.62
CA ILE A 278 -1.96 -6.78 -17.09
C ILE A 278 -0.96 -6.00 -17.92
N PHE A 279 -0.24 -5.08 -17.27
CA PHE A 279 0.87 -4.34 -17.89
C PHE A 279 2.16 -5.14 -17.82
N HIS A 280 2.85 -5.24 -18.94
CA HIS A 280 4.19 -5.83 -19.07
C HIS A 280 5.16 -4.71 -19.43
N PRO A 281 6.07 -4.31 -18.52
CA PRO A 281 7.04 -3.28 -18.81
C PRO A 281 8.00 -3.73 -19.92
N GLY A 282 8.42 -2.79 -20.75
CA GLY A 282 9.39 -3.09 -21.79
C GLY A 282 10.82 -3.17 -21.22
N PRO A 283 11.79 -3.62 -22.00
CA PRO A 283 13.15 -3.90 -21.53
C PRO A 283 13.98 -2.64 -21.18
N LYS A 284 13.48 -1.47 -21.45
CA LYS A 284 14.16 -0.19 -21.17
C LYS A 284 13.17 0.80 -20.54
N ILE A 285 13.67 1.69 -19.71
CA ILE A 285 12.91 2.75 -19.03
C ILE A 285 11.98 3.54 -19.95
N ALA A 286 12.41 3.84 -21.16
CA ALA A 286 11.63 4.58 -22.15
C ALA A 286 10.79 3.69 -23.08
N SER A 287 10.74 2.39 -22.82
CA SER A 287 9.88 1.47 -23.60
C SER A 287 8.43 1.66 -23.22
N ARG A 288 7.56 1.65 -24.24
CA ARG A 288 6.11 1.79 -24.05
C ARG A 288 5.50 0.72 -23.15
N GLY A 289 6.06 -0.51 -23.16
CA GLY A 289 5.43 -1.67 -22.57
C GLY A 289 4.27 -2.21 -23.40
N THR A 290 3.60 -3.22 -22.89
CA THR A 290 2.45 -3.86 -23.54
C THR A 290 1.39 -4.24 -22.51
N TRP A 291 0.14 -4.33 -22.93
CA TRP A 291 -0.96 -4.78 -22.11
C TRP A 291 -1.53 -6.10 -22.64
N THR A 292 -1.93 -6.96 -21.75
CA THR A 292 -2.73 -8.16 -22.04
C THR A 292 -4.02 -8.10 -21.23
N THR A 293 -5.08 -8.71 -21.76
CA THR A 293 -6.33 -8.89 -21.02
C THR A 293 -6.08 -9.82 -19.84
N GLY A 294 -6.57 -9.45 -18.68
CA GLY A 294 -6.67 -10.31 -17.50
C GLY A 294 -8.03 -10.99 -17.41
N PRO A 295 -8.29 -11.79 -16.37
CA PRO A 295 -9.59 -12.40 -16.12
C PRO A 295 -10.62 -11.35 -15.68
N ASP A 296 -11.85 -11.48 -16.17
CA ASP A 296 -12.97 -10.67 -15.68
C ASP A 296 -13.34 -11.05 -14.24
N PHE A 297 -13.95 -10.10 -13.52
CA PHE A 297 -14.46 -10.39 -12.18
C PHE A 297 -15.56 -11.46 -12.23
N PRO A 298 -15.44 -12.54 -11.44
CA PRO A 298 -16.51 -13.52 -11.32
C PRO A 298 -17.79 -12.90 -10.73
N ASN A 299 -18.93 -13.54 -11.00
CA ASN A 299 -20.24 -13.18 -10.46
C ASN A 299 -20.75 -11.77 -10.82
N GLY A 300 -20.25 -11.16 -11.88
CA GLY A 300 -20.65 -9.82 -12.29
C GLY A 300 -20.15 -8.73 -11.34
N ASP A 301 -19.11 -8.99 -10.56
CA ASP A 301 -18.51 -8.04 -9.62
C ASP A 301 -17.51 -7.10 -10.32
N ASN A 302 -16.98 -6.13 -9.61
CA ASN A 302 -15.99 -5.16 -10.09
C ASN A 302 -15.20 -4.59 -8.91
N ALA A 303 -14.19 -3.76 -9.19
CA ALA A 303 -13.37 -3.11 -8.17
C ALA A 303 -13.19 -1.59 -8.44
N GLY A 304 -14.16 -0.93 -9.06
CA GLY A 304 -14.15 0.52 -9.16
C GLY A 304 -14.19 1.14 -7.78
N ASP A 305 -13.38 2.16 -7.52
CA ASP A 305 -13.26 2.78 -6.20
C ASP A 305 -13.08 1.76 -5.08
N SER A 306 -12.10 0.88 -5.20
CA SER A 306 -11.92 -0.20 -4.26
C SER A 306 -10.47 -0.44 -3.91
N PHE A 307 -10.21 -1.42 -3.08
CA PHE A 307 -8.91 -1.68 -2.50
C PHE A 307 -8.28 -2.95 -3.04
N ALA A 308 -6.95 -2.92 -3.21
CA ALA A 308 -6.17 -4.11 -3.49
C ALA A 308 -4.87 -4.13 -2.67
N ALA A 309 -4.36 -5.33 -2.40
CA ALA A 309 -3.10 -5.52 -1.69
C ALA A 309 -2.30 -6.70 -2.26
N LEU A 310 -0.97 -6.52 -2.39
CA LEU A 310 -0.06 -7.61 -2.71
C LEU A 310 0.13 -8.48 -1.48
N LEU A 311 -0.20 -9.76 -1.60
CA LEU A 311 0.02 -10.74 -0.55
C LEU A 311 1.46 -11.25 -0.56
N PRO A 312 2.01 -11.71 0.58
CA PRO A 312 3.36 -12.28 0.62
C PRO A 312 3.56 -13.47 -0.32
N ASN A 313 2.52 -14.24 -0.64
CA ASN A 313 2.58 -15.35 -1.60
C ASN A 313 2.66 -14.90 -3.07
N GLY A 314 2.61 -13.57 -3.35
CA GLY A 314 2.66 -12.98 -4.69
C GLY A 314 1.31 -12.83 -5.38
N ASN A 315 0.22 -13.29 -4.78
CA ASN A 315 -1.13 -13.02 -5.26
C ASN A 315 -1.54 -11.58 -4.94
N VAL A 316 -2.52 -11.06 -5.68
CA VAL A 316 -3.15 -9.77 -5.38
C VAL A 316 -4.52 -10.01 -4.79
N LEU A 317 -4.73 -9.58 -3.55
CA LEU A 317 -6.05 -9.54 -2.92
C LEU A 317 -6.79 -8.29 -3.39
N VAL A 318 -8.02 -8.46 -3.86
CA VAL A 318 -8.88 -7.36 -4.33
C VAL A 318 -10.18 -7.39 -3.56
N ALA A 319 -10.64 -6.25 -3.08
CA ALA A 319 -11.98 -6.09 -2.52
C ALA A 319 -12.95 -5.78 -3.67
N GLY A 320 -13.87 -6.69 -3.95
CA GLY A 320 -14.93 -6.47 -4.93
C GLY A 320 -16.09 -5.68 -4.32
N ASN A 321 -16.73 -4.83 -5.10
CA ASN A 321 -17.78 -3.91 -4.66
C ASN A 321 -19.07 -4.62 -4.18
N SER A 322 -19.24 -5.90 -4.54
CA SER A 322 -20.34 -6.72 -4.02
C SER A 322 -20.10 -7.29 -2.63
N GLY A 323 -19.01 -6.89 -1.94
CA GLY A 323 -18.66 -7.42 -0.62
C GLY A 323 -18.00 -8.79 -0.67
N ARG A 324 -17.12 -9.00 -1.63
CA ARG A 324 -16.36 -10.25 -1.81
C ARG A 324 -14.88 -9.95 -2.00
N PHE A 325 -14.04 -10.79 -1.42
CA PHE A 325 -12.61 -10.77 -1.71
C PHE A 325 -12.26 -11.76 -2.82
N TYR A 326 -11.34 -11.33 -3.68
CA TYR A 326 -10.78 -12.14 -4.76
C TYR A 326 -9.26 -12.16 -4.64
N GLU A 327 -8.63 -13.29 -4.97
CA GLU A 327 -7.19 -13.36 -5.16
C GLU A 327 -6.86 -13.60 -6.64
N PHE A 328 -6.02 -12.73 -7.20
CA PHE A 328 -5.40 -12.93 -8.51
C PHE A 328 -4.08 -13.65 -8.35
N ASP A 329 -3.96 -14.88 -8.89
CA ASP A 329 -2.80 -15.76 -8.76
C ASP A 329 -1.77 -15.59 -9.90
N GLY A 330 -2.00 -14.65 -10.80
CA GLY A 330 -1.21 -14.42 -12.03
C GLY A 330 -1.90 -14.94 -13.29
N THR A 331 -2.97 -15.70 -13.14
CA THR A 331 -3.77 -16.26 -14.25
C THR A 331 -5.26 -16.12 -13.99
N ASN A 332 -5.71 -16.46 -12.80
CA ASN A 332 -7.12 -16.51 -12.42
C ASN A 332 -7.41 -15.49 -11.33
N LEU A 333 -8.61 -14.93 -11.35
CA LEU A 333 -9.16 -14.11 -10.28
C LEU A 333 -10.20 -14.95 -9.53
N ASN A 334 -9.81 -15.49 -8.38
CA ASN A 334 -10.60 -16.47 -7.65
C ASN A 334 -11.31 -15.82 -6.45
N PHE A 335 -12.60 -16.05 -6.31
CA PHE A 335 -13.31 -15.73 -5.08
C PHE A 335 -12.70 -16.46 -3.89
N THR A 336 -12.52 -15.76 -2.78
CA THR A 336 -11.96 -16.34 -1.55
C THR A 336 -12.95 -16.35 -0.40
N LEU A 337 -13.36 -15.18 0.08
CA LEU A 337 -14.22 -15.00 1.24
C LEU A 337 -15.15 -13.81 1.04
N PRO A 338 -16.33 -13.80 1.69
CA PRO A 338 -17.11 -12.57 1.83
C PRO A 338 -16.36 -11.53 2.66
N GLY A 339 -16.41 -10.26 2.24
CA GLY A 339 -15.83 -9.16 2.98
C GLY A 339 -15.56 -7.96 2.08
N TYR A 340 -15.35 -6.79 2.71
CA TYR A 340 -15.00 -5.52 2.06
C TYR A 340 -14.32 -4.61 3.09
N GLY A 341 -13.47 -3.71 2.64
CA GLY A 341 -12.83 -2.69 3.46
C GLY A 341 -11.46 -2.30 2.92
N SER A 342 -10.88 -1.25 3.48
CA SER A 342 -9.51 -0.85 3.13
C SER A 342 -8.51 -1.93 3.52
N LEU A 343 -7.51 -2.14 2.68
CA LEU A 343 -6.53 -3.22 2.80
C LEU A 343 -5.15 -2.66 3.13
N LEU A 344 -4.49 -3.23 4.13
CA LEU A 344 -3.14 -2.84 4.54
C LEU A 344 -2.30 -4.06 4.88
N VAL A 345 -1.16 -4.22 4.21
CA VAL A 345 -0.23 -5.33 4.47
C VAL A 345 0.49 -5.11 5.79
N LEU A 346 0.41 -6.08 6.69
CA LEU A 346 1.02 -6.04 8.02
C LEU A 346 2.41 -6.69 8.03
N PRO A 347 3.28 -6.32 8.97
CA PRO A 347 4.63 -6.88 9.08
C PRO A 347 4.69 -8.40 9.35
N ASN A 348 3.61 -8.99 9.82
CA ASN A 348 3.49 -10.42 10.03
C ASN A 348 2.95 -11.19 8.81
N GLY A 349 2.80 -10.51 7.66
CA GLY A 349 2.35 -11.09 6.40
C GLY A 349 0.83 -11.24 6.27
N GLN A 350 0.06 -10.82 7.26
CA GLN A 350 -1.39 -10.72 7.17
C GLN A 350 -1.79 -9.41 6.47
N VAL A 351 -3.04 -9.32 6.03
CA VAL A 351 -3.62 -8.06 5.54
C VAL A 351 -4.68 -7.60 6.52
N LEU A 352 -4.55 -6.37 7.00
CA LEU A 352 -5.57 -5.76 7.82
C LEU A 352 -6.68 -5.26 6.89
N VAL A 353 -7.92 -5.58 7.26
CA VAL A 353 -9.15 -5.18 6.58
C VAL A 353 -9.90 -4.23 7.50
N ALA A 354 -9.99 -2.97 7.12
CA ALA A 354 -10.70 -1.96 7.91
C ALA A 354 -12.03 -1.56 7.25
N GLY A 355 -13.04 -1.35 8.08
CA GLY A 355 -14.39 -1.02 7.70
C GLY A 355 -15.26 -0.93 8.96
N ASN A 356 -16.52 -1.33 8.88
CA ASN A 356 -17.42 -1.39 10.04
C ASN A 356 -16.86 -2.23 11.19
N THR A 357 -16.06 -3.24 10.88
CA THR A 357 -15.25 -4.01 11.83
C THR A 357 -13.85 -4.18 11.27
N VAL A 358 -12.84 -4.11 12.14
CA VAL A 358 -11.46 -4.37 11.75
C VAL A 358 -11.14 -5.85 11.92
N GLN A 359 -10.59 -6.43 10.87
CA GLN A 359 -10.27 -7.85 10.76
C GLN A 359 -8.87 -8.03 10.18
N VAL A 360 -8.31 -9.21 10.26
CA VAL A 360 -7.12 -9.61 9.50
C VAL A 360 -7.47 -10.72 8.53
N TYR A 361 -7.06 -10.54 7.29
CA TYR A 361 -7.10 -11.57 6.25
C TYR A 361 -5.78 -12.33 6.28
N LYS A 362 -5.86 -13.65 6.26
CA LYS A 362 -4.73 -14.55 6.14
C LYS A 362 -4.86 -15.34 4.86
N SER A 363 -3.93 -15.14 3.93
CA SER A 363 -3.84 -15.92 2.70
C SER A 363 -3.27 -17.32 2.95
N THR A 364 -3.39 -18.18 1.96
CA THR A 364 -2.68 -19.47 1.90
C THR A 364 -1.31 -19.31 1.24
N GLY A 365 -0.46 -20.30 1.40
CA GLY A 365 0.89 -20.30 0.80
C GLY A 365 1.89 -19.46 1.58
N THR A 366 3.07 -19.31 1.02
CA THR A 366 4.20 -18.59 1.60
C THR A 366 4.93 -17.82 0.50
N TYR A 367 5.77 -16.86 0.89
CA TYR A 367 6.58 -16.08 -0.03
C TYR A 367 7.74 -16.90 -0.62
N SER A 368 8.20 -16.50 -1.82
CA SER A 368 9.46 -16.99 -2.37
C SER A 368 10.65 -16.41 -1.56
N PRO A 369 11.62 -17.21 -1.14
CA PRO A 369 12.81 -16.70 -0.46
C PRO A 369 13.58 -15.64 -1.25
N ALA A 370 13.47 -15.64 -2.58
CA ALA A 370 14.08 -14.62 -3.45
C ALA A 370 13.45 -13.22 -3.31
N TRP A 371 12.28 -13.11 -2.69
CA TRP A 371 11.59 -11.84 -2.46
C TRP A 371 11.94 -11.19 -1.12
N ALA A 372 12.56 -11.97 -0.23
CA ALA A 372 12.89 -11.50 1.11
C ALA A 372 14.00 -10.43 1.07
N PRO A 373 13.93 -9.43 1.96
CA PRO A 373 15.07 -8.57 2.23
C PRO A 373 16.30 -9.38 2.67
N ALA A 374 17.51 -8.89 2.40
CA ALA A 374 18.74 -9.51 2.88
C ALA A 374 19.62 -8.47 3.58
N ILE A 375 19.90 -8.70 4.86
CA ILE A 375 20.73 -7.83 5.68
C ILE A 375 22.20 -8.05 5.30
N THR A 376 22.95 -7.00 5.00
CA THR A 376 24.38 -7.04 4.66
C THR A 376 25.25 -6.37 5.70
N ASN A 377 24.71 -5.40 6.46
CA ASN A 377 25.42 -4.72 7.53
C ASN A 377 24.46 -4.34 8.66
N PHE A 378 24.82 -4.66 9.89
CA PHE A 378 24.02 -4.39 11.10
C PHE A 378 24.90 -4.31 12.34
N PRO A 379 24.47 -3.62 13.43
CA PRO A 379 25.16 -3.63 14.71
C PRO A 379 24.91 -4.95 15.46
N ALA A 380 25.97 -5.65 15.86
CA ALA A 380 25.83 -6.89 16.64
C ALA A 380 25.34 -6.65 18.08
N THR A 381 25.47 -5.41 18.59
CA THR A 381 24.98 -4.98 19.90
C THR A 381 24.27 -3.64 19.77
N VAL A 382 23.10 -3.53 20.38
CA VAL A 382 22.30 -2.31 20.40
C VAL A 382 21.89 -1.96 21.83
N ILE A 383 21.74 -0.67 22.10
CA ILE A 383 21.35 -0.12 23.40
C ILE A 383 19.96 0.50 23.26
N ARG A 384 19.08 0.23 24.22
CA ARG A 384 17.74 0.82 24.28
C ARG A 384 17.79 2.35 24.25
N GLY A 385 16.89 2.95 23.50
CA GLY A 385 16.79 4.41 23.32
C GLY A 385 17.89 5.02 22.45
N LYS A 386 18.70 4.20 21.75
CA LYS A 386 19.72 4.67 20.82
C LYS A 386 19.33 4.37 19.39
N THR A 387 19.86 5.17 18.47
CA THR A 387 19.68 5.04 17.03
C THR A 387 20.87 4.33 16.41
N TYR A 388 20.59 3.43 15.47
CA TYR A 388 21.57 2.69 14.69
C TYR A 388 21.19 2.69 13.22
N GLN A 389 22.12 2.31 12.37
CA GLN A 389 21.87 2.11 10.94
C GLN A 389 21.99 0.62 10.59
N ILE A 390 21.13 0.19 9.67
CA ILE A 390 21.15 -1.15 9.06
C ILE A 390 21.08 -0.98 7.53
N SER A 391 21.75 -1.85 6.81
CA SER A 391 21.71 -1.84 5.34
C SER A 391 21.65 -3.25 4.74
N GLY A 392 21.10 -3.31 3.53
CA GLY A 392 20.92 -4.56 2.82
C GLY A 392 20.25 -4.39 1.47
N THR A 393 19.84 -5.49 0.87
CA THR A 393 19.13 -5.51 -0.41
C THR A 393 17.65 -5.78 -0.23
N GLN A 394 16.81 -5.34 -1.16
CA GLN A 394 15.35 -5.54 -1.13
C GLN A 394 14.65 -4.98 0.12
N PHE A 395 15.25 -3.99 0.81
CA PHE A 395 14.68 -3.40 2.03
C PHE A 395 13.34 -2.68 1.80
N ASN A 396 13.06 -2.30 0.57
CA ASN A 396 11.81 -1.64 0.18
C ASN A 396 10.72 -2.62 -0.33
N GLY A 397 10.97 -3.93 -0.26
CA GLY A 397 10.03 -4.90 -0.82
C GLY A 397 9.93 -4.83 -2.35
N LEU A 398 8.92 -5.47 -2.91
CA LEU A 398 8.77 -5.64 -4.36
C LEU A 398 7.69 -4.73 -4.96
N SER A 399 6.88 -4.07 -4.13
CA SER A 399 5.72 -3.28 -4.54
C SER A 399 5.41 -2.25 -3.47
N GLN A 400 4.61 -1.23 -3.78
CA GLN A 400 3.94 -0.41 -2.76
C GLN A 400 3.01 -1.29 -1.89
N ALA A 401 2.55 -2.41 -2.45
CA ALA A 401 1.80 -3.49 -1.83
C ALA A 401 0.34 -3.16 -1.45
N ALA A 402 -0.09 -1.91 -1.48
CA ALA A 402 -1.47 -1.54 -1.26
C ALA A 402 -1.85 -0.38 -2.19
N SER A 403 -3.05 -0.42 -2.74
CA SER A 403 -3.56 0.58 -3.67
C SER A 403 -5.07 0.73 -3.48
N PHE A 404 -5.56 1.93 -3.60
CA PHE A 404 -6.94 2.25 -3.91
C PHE A 404 -7.02 2.67 -5.40
N GLY A 405 -8.18 3.07 -5.90
CA GLY A 405 -8.29 3.53 -7.29
C GLY A 405 -7.38 4.73 -7.55
N ASP A 406 -7.64 5.84 -6.93
CA ASP A 406 -7.08 7.14 -7.26
C ASP A 406 -6.51 7.95 -6.09
N GLU A 407 -7.00 7.80 -4.85
CA GLU A 407 -6.61 8.71 -3.78
C GLU A 407 -5.66 8.10 -2.74
N PHE A 408 -6.11 7.13 -1.97
CA PHE A 408 -5.37 6.66 -0.79
C PHE A 408 -4.13 5.83 -1.14
N GLU A 409 -2.95 6.37 -0.90
CA GLU A 409 -1.70 5.64 -1.02
C GLU A 409 -1.24 5.12 0.34
N THR A 410 -1.55 3.86 0.61
CA THR A 410 -1.23 3.18 1.87
C THR A 410 -0.04 2.24 1.73
N SER A 411 0.96 2.67 0.99
CA SER A 411 2.16 1.90 0.66
C SER A 411 2.88 1.38 1.90
N THR A 412 3.47 0.19 1.80
CA THR A 412 4.25 -0.47 2.85
C THR A 412 5.65 -0.89 2.37
N ASN A 413 6.19 -0.17 1.37
CA ASN A 413 7.48 -0.45 0.72
C ASN A 413 8.66 0.23 1.42
N TYR A 414 8.69 0.22 2.73
CA TYR A 414 9.81 0.69 3.55
C TYR A 414 10.21 -0.35 4.57
N PRO A 415 11.50 -0.37 4.99
CA PRO A 415 11.99 -1.36 5.91
C PRO A 415 11.46 -1.12 7.33
N LEU A 416 10.88 -2.16 7.93
CA LEU A 416 10.62 -2.23 9.36
C LEU A 416 11.70 -3.06 10.03
N VAL A 417 12.17 -2.66 11.21
CA VAL A 417 13.16 -3.41 11.97
C VAL A 417 12.47 -4.11 13.13
N ARG A 418 12.43 -5.44 13.08
CA ARG A 418 11.83 -6.30 14.09
C ARG A 418 12.91 -6.93 14.95
N ILE A 419 12.82 -6.79 16.27
CA ILE A 419 13.70 -7.41 17.26
C ILE A 419 12.87 -8.40 18.07
N THR A 420 13.32 -9.65 18.14
CA THR A 420 12.65 -10.70 18.92
C THR A 420 13.61 -11.23 19.97
N ASN A 421 13.25 -11.10 21.26
CA ASN A 421 14.03 -11.66 22.36
C ASN A 421 14.02 -13.20 22.29
N THR A 422 15.19 -13.83 22.35
CA THR A 422 15.29 -15.29 22.16
C THR A 422 14.78 -16.11 23.34
N SER A 423 14.67 -15.51 24.54
CA SER A 423 14.23 -16.21 25.74
C SER A 423 12.72 -16.10 25.96
N THR A 424 12.15 -14.93 25.71
CA THR A 424 10.72 -14.67 25.95
C THR A 424 9.87 -14.79 24.69
N HIS A 425 10.50 -14.75 23.51
CA HIS A 425 9.87 -14.64 22.19
C HIS A 425 9.02 -13.35 22.01
N HIS A 426 9.25 -12.35 22.85
CA HIS A 426 8.60 -11.06 22.74
C HIS A 426 9.16 -10.28 21.53
N VAL A 427 8.26 -9.63 20.80
CA VAL A 427 8.53 -8.90 19.57
C VAL A 427 8.48 -7.40 19.82
N PHE A 428 9.51 -6.70 19.36
CA PHE A 428 9.63 -5.25 19.40
C PHE A 428 9.93 -4.72 18.01
N TYR A 429 9.17 -3.73 17.55
CA TYR A 429 9.51 -3.01 16.34
C TYR A 429 10.29 -1.74 16.71
N ALA A 430 11.50 -1.63 16.19
CA ALA A 430 12.29 -0.42 16.28
C ALA A 430 11.84 0.54 15.19
N ARG A 431 11.49 1.78 15.55
CA ARG A 431 11.05 2.78 14.59
C ARG A 431 12.15 3.02 13.55
N SER A 432 11.89 2.70 12.30
CA SER A 432 12.81 2.99 11.19
C SER A 432 12.54 4.38 10.62
N HIS A 433 13.59 5.02 10.05
CA HIS A 433 13.49 6.37 9.50
C HIS A 433 14.72 6.70 8.65
N ASP A 434 14.63 7.80 7.90
CA ASP A 434 15.67 8.27 6.99
C ASP A 434 16.10 7.17 6.00
N HIS A 435 15.12 6.55 5.39
CA HIS A 435 15.34 5.52 4.38
C HIS A 435 16.13 6.09 3.21
N SER A 436 17.22 5.45 2.81
CA SER A 436 18.03 5.90 1.69
C SER A 436 17.35 5.76 0.32
N SER A 437 16.23 5.04 0.27
CA SER A 437 15.36 4.88 -0.89
C SER A 437 13.92 4.60 -0.47
N MET A 438 12.96 5.12 -1.25
CA MET A 438 11.54 4.77 -1.19
C MET A 438 11.09 4.03 -2.47
N GLY A 439 12.02 3.49 -3.23
CA GLY A 439 11.74 2.70 -4.42
C GLY A 439 11.07 1.36 -4.10
N VAL A 440 10.79 0.59 -5.14
CA VAL A 440 10.29 -0.79 -5.05
C VAL A 440 11.19 -1.72 -5.85
N ALA A 441 11.24 -2.99 -5.50
CA ALA A 441 12.00 -4.02 -6.21
C ALA A 441 13.45 -3.56 -6.52
N THR A 442 14.13 -3.04 -5.50
CA THR A 442 15.49 -2.43 -5.64
C THR A 442 16.58 -3.46 -6.00
N GLY A 443 16.24 -4.74 -6.06
CA GLY A 443 17.13 -5.83 -6.48
C GLY A 443 18.40 -5.91 -5.62
N SER A 444 19.56 -5.88 -6.26
CA SER A 444 20.87 -5.94 -5.59
C SER A 444 21.38 -4.58 -5.06
N THR A 445 20.64 -3.50 -5.25
CA THR A 445 21.02 -2.18 -4.74
C THR A 445 20.99 -2.20 -3.21
N ILE A 446 22.09 -1.73 -2.60
CA ILE A 446 22.15 -1.59 -1.15
C ILE A 446 21.30 -0.37 -0.73
N VAL A 447 20.35 -0.63 0.14
CA VAL A 447 19.49 0.36 0.78
C VAL A 447 19.77 0.36 2.27
N SER A 448 19.73 1.52 2.91
CA SER A 448 19.92 1.66 4.35
C SER A 448 18.73 2.37 5.00
N THR A 449 18.56 2.10 6.30
CA THR A 449 17.65 2.83 7.17
C THR A 449 18.28 3.02 8.54
N ASN A 450 17.96 4.13 9.19
CA ASN A 450 18.19 4.28 10.62
C ASN A 450 17.05 3.61 11.39
N PHE A 451 17.31 3.16 12.61
CA PHE A 451 16.29 2.63 13.50
C PHE A 451 16.54 2.99 14.97
N ASP A 452 15.47 3.38 15.64
CA ASP A 452 15.49 3.72 17.06
C ASP A 452 15.11 2.48 17.89
N VAL A 453 16.02 1.95 18.70
CA VAL A 453 15.73 0.81 19.57
C VAL A 453 14.76 1.25 20.68
N PRO A 454 13.57 0.62 20.82
CA PRO A 454 12.63 1.02 21.86
C PRO A 454 13.22 0.96 23.25
N GLY A 455 12.92 1.97 24.08
CA GLY A 455 13.33 1.95 25.50
C GLY A 455 12.68 0.81 26.31
N THR A 456 11.60 0.24 25.77
CA THR A 456 10.85 -0.90 26.33
C THR A 456 11.34 -2.25 25.82
N ALA A 457 12.27 -2.31 24.87
CA ALA A 457 12.82 -3.57 24.37
C ALA A 457 13.48 -4.34 25.53
N GLU A 458 13.31 -5.64 25.54
CA GLU A 458 13.97 -6.49 26.55
C GLU A 458 15.46 -6.63 26.26
N THR A 459 16.26 -6.63 27.32
CA THR A 459 17.70 -6.86 27.20
C THR A 459 18.02 -8.34 27.03
N GLY A 460 19.17 -8.62 26.42
CA GLY A 460 19.70 -9.97 26.23
C GLY A 460 19.83 -10.38 24.79
N ALA A 461 20.07 -11.67 24.59
CA ALA A 461 20.18 -12.26 23.27
C ALA A 461 18.86 -12.13 22.51
N SER A 462 18.94 -11.67 21.28
CA SER A 462 17.78 -11.40 20.43
C SER A 462 18.11 -11.73 18.96
N THR A 463 17.08 -11.83 18.14
CA THR A 463 17.21 -11.81 16.68
C THR A 463 16.71 -10.48 16.15
N LEU A 464 17.31 -10.06 15.03
CA LEU A 464 16.90 -8.87 14.30
C LEU A 464 16.59 -9.24 12.85
N GLU A 465 15.48 -8.72 12.33
CA GLU A 465 15.02 -8.92 10.98
C GLU A 465 14.59 -7.58 10.37
N VAL A 466 14.75 -7.43 9.07
CA VAL A 466 14.11 -6.37 8.30
C VAL A 466 12.90 -6.95 7.61
N VAL A 467 11.76 -6.28 7.77
CA VAL A 467 10.49 -6.71 7.16
C VAL A 467 10.04 -5.65 6.15
N ALA A 468 9.71 -6.06 4.94
CA ALA A 468 9.09 -5.22 3.92
C ALA A 468 7.96 -5.98 3.23
N ASN A 469 6.83 -5.32 2.96
CA ASN A 469 5.61 -5.95 2.43
C ASN A 469 5.20 -7.25 3.15
N GLY A 470 5.36 -7.31 4.47
CA GLY A 470 5.05 -8.49 5.27
C GLY A 470 6.02 -9.67 5.13
N ILE A 471 7.12 -9.50 4.39
CA ILE A 471 8.14 -10.53 4.16
C ILE A 471 9.38 -10.21 5.00
N PRO A 472 9.78 -11.08 5.95
CA PRO A 472 10.99 -10.88 6.76
C PRO A 472 12.25 -11.34 6.03
N SER A 473 13.36 -10.68 6.34
CA SER A 473 14.70 -11.18 6.01
C SER A 473 15.03 -12.45 6.82
N PRO A 474 16.05 -13.22 6.43
CA PRO A 474 16.71 -14.12 7.37
C PRO A 474 17.13 -13.35 8.64
N ALA A 475 16.90 -13.97 9.81
CA ALA A 475 17.20 -13.38 11.08
C ALA A 475 18.72 -13.32 11.34
N VAL A 476 19.21 -12.23 11.91
CA VAL A 476 20.60 -12.10 12.40
C VAL A 476 20.61 -11.98 13.93
N SER A 477 21.66 -12.49 14.57
CA SER A 477 21.80 -12.42 16.02
C SER A 477 22.24 -11.02 16.46
N VAL A 478 21.58 -10.47 17.50
CA VAL A 478 21.90 -9.18 18.10
C VAL A 478 21.78 -9.27 19.64
N THR A 479 22.60 -8.51 20.36
CA THR A 479 22.44 -8.35 21.81
C THR A 479 21.82 -6.99 22.12
N VAL A 480 20.73 -6.96 22.87
CA VAL A 480 20.10 -5.73 23.37
C VAL A 480 20.59 -5.44 24.80
N ASN A 481 21.11 -4.23 25.08
CA ASN A 481 21.60 -3.75 26.35
C ASN A 481 20.77 -2.59 26.90
#